data_1020ec0a15f44eaf8b2089867d72cd59
#
_entry.id   1020ec0a15f44eaf8b2089867d72cd59
#
_cell.length_a   1.000
_cell.length_b   1.000
_cell.length_c   1.000
_cell.angle_alpha   90.00
_cell.angle_beta   90.00
_cell.angle_gamma   90.00
#
_symmetry.space_group_name_H-M   'P 1'
#
loop_
_entity.id
_entity.type
_entity.pdbx_description
1 polymer ?
#
loop_
_entity_poly.entity_id
_entity_poly.type
_entity_poly.pdbx_seq_one_letter_code
_entity_poly.pdbx_strand_id
1 'polypeptide(L)'
;MGSSNSVCVGIDDVAIHFPRLYMDMKDFADLRGEDYGKLNKGLGLKAMSIPDVHEDTATMGANAVMKLIDRNGLNPKNIGRMYLGTESALDGAKPTATYIVDMLTQRYSERYGADCFRNCDVVDMTFACIGAVDAMHNTLDWVARSTDEDERIGIVIFSDNAKYALESAGEYTQGAGGGAILIRRNPRLLEIPDIIGVSTTPVHDFFKPRREVSVKSIISNVMTLAQEAGQSIKKGIVERMIRHLPASTVRKSVSYTHLRAHETASD
;
A
#
# COMPACT_ATOMS: atom_id res chain seq x y z
N MET A 1 24.47 -30.73 24.12
CA MET A 1 23.47 -29.77 23.72
C MET A 1 24.23 -28.55 23.22
N GLY A 2 24.45 -28.46 21.90
CA GLY A 2 25.14 -27.31 21.31
C GLY A 2 24.27 -26.07 21.46
N SER A 3 24.78 -24.98 22.00
CA SER A 3 24.15 -23.68 21.90
C SER A 3 24.03 -23.35 20.43
N SER A 4 22.85 -23.44 19.88
CA SER A 4 22.58 -22.81 18.58
C SER A 4 22.83 -21.31 18.79
N ASN A 5 23.94 -20.81 18.25
CA ASN A 5 24.07 -19.36 18.08
C ASN A 5 22.93 -18.94 17.18
N SER A 6 21.77 -18.59 17.77
CA SER A 6 20.69 -17.97 17.03
C SER A 6 21.21 -16.67 16.46
N VAL A 7 21.10 -16.54 15.15
CA VAL A 7 21.54 -15.31 14.47
C VAL A 7 20.57 -14.20 14.87
N CYS A 8 21.07 -13.19 15.58
CA CYS A 8 20.30 -12.03 15.96
C CYS A 8 20.00 -11.18 14.71
N VAL A 9 18.74 -11.04 14.35
CA VAL A 9 18.26 -10.21 13.24
C VAL A 9 17.15 -9.28 13.69
N GLY A 10 16.96 -8.17 13.00
CA GLY A 10 15.89 -7.26 13.35
C GLY A 10 15.98 -5.90 12.67
N ILE A 11 15.32 -4.93 13.26
CA ILE A 11 15.24 -3.55 12.78
C ILE A 11 16.47 -2.76 13.24
N ASP A 12 17.26 -2.31 12.27
CA ASP A 12 18.46 -1.53 12.54
C ASP A 12 18.20 -0.03 12.54
N ASP A 13 17.33 0.44 11.63
CA ASP A 13 16.94 1.84 11.52
C ASP A 13 15.59 1.97 10.78
N VAL A 14 14.89 3.10 10.98
CA VAL A 14 13.60 3.41 10.34
C VAL A 14 13.59 4.84 9.83
N ALA A 15 13.14 5.05 8.61
CA ALA A 15 12.90 6.40 8.07
C ALA A 15 11.47 6.53 7.56
N ILE A 16 10.92 7.73 7.68
CA ILE A 16 9.57 8.07 7.24
C ILE A 16 9.59 9.29 6.31
N HIS A 17 8.64 9.30 5.37
CA HIS A 17 8.36 10.43 4.50
C HIS A 17 6.87 10.70 4.45
N PHE A 18 6.48 11.94 4.67
CA PHE A 18 5.11 12.41 4.52
C PHE A 18 5.07 13.55 3.50
N PRO A 19 4.00 13.64 2.70
CA PRO A 19 3.69 14.81 1.90
C PRO A 19 3.68 16.10 2.73
N ARG A 20 3.95 17.22 2.06
CA ARG A 20 3.91 18.55 2.71
C ARG A 20 2.49 19.08 2.88
N LEU A 21 1.60 18.69 1.97
CA LEU A 21 0.21 19.12 2.02
C LEU A 21 -0.55 18.26 3.02
N TYR A 22 -1.48 18.90 3.71
CA TYR A 22 -2.38 18.21 4.64
C TYR A 22 -3.71 18.94 4.77
N MET A 23 -4.73 18.20 5.14
CA MET A 23 -6.03 18.71 5.59
C MET A 23 -6.05 18.65 7.12
N ASP A 24 -6.33 19.77 7.79
CA ASP A 24 -6.58 19.76 9.24
C ASP A 24 -7.89 19.00 9.53
N MET A 25 -7.87 18.14 10.55
CA MET A 25 -9.04 17.29 10.86
C MET A 25 -10.21 18.07 11.44
N LYS A 26 -9.97 19.25 12.02
CA LYS A 26 -11.05 20.11 12.47
C LYS A 26 -11.76 20.74 11.27
N ASP A 27 -10.99 21.25 10.30
CA ASP A 27 -11.54 21.82 9.07
C ASP A 27 -12.30 20.75 8.26
N PHE A 28 -11.76 19.51 8.24
CA PHE A 28 -12.44 18.37 7.64
C PHE A 28 -13.77 18.07 8.33
N ALA A 29 -13.80 18.02 9.66
CA ALA A 29 -15.00 17.75 10.45
C ALA A 29 -16.07 18.81 10.20
N ASP A 30 -15.67 20.09 10.20
CA ASP A 30 -16.59 21.22 9.93
C ASP A 30 -17.16 21.14 8.50
N LEU A 31 -16.33 20.78 7.50
CA LEU A 31 -16.74 20.65 6.10
C LEU A 31 -17.72 19.48 5.89
N ARG A 32 -17.56 18.38 6.59
CA ARG A 32 -18.36 17.15 6.45
C ARG A 32 -19.50 17.02 7.45
N GLY A 33 -19.60 17.92 8.43
CA GLY A 33 -20.57 17.80 9.51
C GLY A 33 -20.30 16.62 10.46
N GLU A 34 -19.03 16.22 10.58
CA GLU A 34 -18.58 15.12 11.45
C GLU A 34 -18.25 15.62 12.86
N ASP A 35 -18.33 14.73 13.83
CA ASP A 35 -17.91 15.05 15.20
C ASP A 35 -16.38 15.06 15.33
N TYR A 36 -15.80 16.24 15.42
CA TYR A 36 -14.36 16.42 15.64
C TYR A 36 -13.85 15.68 16.89
N GLY A 37 -14.66 15.59 17.95
CA GLY A 37 -14.29 14.85 19.16
C GLY A 37 -14.07 13.37 18.90
N LYS A 38 -14.93 12.76 18.07
CA LYS A 38 -14.77 11.39 17.59
C LYS A 38 -13.48 11.21 16.79
N LEU A 39 -13.21 12.11 15.84
CA LEU A 39 -12.04 12.03 14.97
C LEU A 39 -10.73 12.27 15.74
N ASN A 40 -10.70 13.29 16.58
CA ASN A 40 -9.47 13.69 17.28
C ASN A 40 -9.23 12.87 18.56
N LYS A 41 -10.17 12.86 19.51
CA LYS A 41 -9.99 12.14 20.78
C LYS A 41 -10.24 10.65 20.65
N GLY A 42 -11.22 10.25 19.85
CA GLY A 42 -11.56 8.84 19.63
C GLY A 42 -10.54 8.11 18.77
N LEU A 43 -10.15 8.68 17.62
CA LEU A 43 -9.26 8.05 16.65
C LEU A 43 -7.83 8.62 16.66
N GLY A 44 -7.57 9.67 17.41
CA GLY A 44 -6.25 10.30 17.49
C GLY A 44 -5.84 11.12 16.25
N LEU A 45 -6.78 11.39 15.34
CA LEU A 45 -6.50 12.08 14.09
C LEU A 45 -6.33 13.58 14.31
N LYS A 46 -5.26 14.16 13.80
CA LYS A 46 -4.96 15.60 13.85
C LYS A 46 -4.96 16.23 12.46
N ALA A 47 -4.39 15.55 11.50
CA ALA A 47 -4.31 15.98 10.12
C ALA A 47 -4.30 14.75 9.19
N MET A 48 -4.71 14.96 7.96
CA MET A 48 -4.68 13.99 6.88
C MET A 48 -3.67 14.48 5.85
N SER A 49 -2.60 13.72 5.60
CA SER A 49 -1.61 14.06 4.58
C SER A 49 -2.19 13.88 3.17
N ILE A 50 -1.88 14.79 2.28
CA ILE A 50 -2.35 14.83 0.90
C ILE A 50 -1.13 14.87 -0.01
N PRO A 51 -0.98 13.90 -0.95
CA PRO A 51 0.14 13.92 -1.88
C PRO A 51 0.01 15.11 -2.84
N ASP A 52 1.13 15.76 -3.13
CA ASP A 52 1.22 16.75 -4.21
C ASP A 52 1.20 16.05 -5.57
N VAL A 53 1.10 16.81 -6.66
CA VAL A 53 0.98 16.30 -8.03
C VAL A 53 2.15 15.42 -8.48
N HIS A 54 3.30 15.54 -7.84
CA HIS A 54 4.52 14.75 -8.10
C HIS A 54 4.76 13.64 -7.07
N GLU A 55 3.86 13.45 -6.12
CA GLU A 55 3.98 12.45 -5.06
C GLU A 55 3.00 11.29 -5.29
N ASP A 56 3.54 10.10 -5.23
CA ASP A 56 2.81 8.83 -5.32
C ASP A 56 3.45 7.78 -4.41
N THR A 57 2.91 6.57 -4.42
CA THR A 57 3.42 5.44 -3.63
C THR A 57 4.91 5.19 -3.87
N ALA A 58 5.39 5.27 -5.12
CA ALA A 58 6.78 5.01 -5.43
C ALA A 58 7.69 6.15 -4.97
N THR A 59 7.33 7.39 -5.24
CA THR A 59 8.12 8.57 -4.85
C THR A 59 8.24 8.74 -3.34
N MET A 60 7.15 8.50 -2.59
CA MET A 60 7.18 8.53 -1.13
C MET A 60 8.06 7.41 -0.55
N GLY A 61 7.95 6.19 -1.09
CA GLY A 61 8.81 5.07 -0.73
C GLY A 61 10.28 5.35 -1.03
N ALA A 62 10.59 5.86 -2.23
CA ALA A 62 11.96 6.23 -2.62
C ALA A 62 12.57 7.27 -1.69
N ASN A 63 11.81 8.31 -1.32
CA ASN A 63 12.26 9.34 -0.38
C ASN A 63 12.57 8.76 1.01
N ALA A 64 11.78 7.80 1.50
CA ALA A 64 12.06 7.12 2.76
C ALA A 64 13.35 6.28 2.68
N VAL A 65 13.54 5.53 1.59
CA VAL A 65 14.75 4.71 1.37
C VAL A 65 15.99 5.60 1.23
N MET A 66 15.93 6.72 0.49
CA MET A 66 17.04 7.67 0.39
C MET A 66 17.50 8.14 1.78
N LYS A 67 16.55 8.49 2.67
CA LYS A 67 16.88 8.90 4.04
C LYS A 67 17.63 7.81 4.81
N LEU A 68 17.27 6.53 4.63
CA LEU A 68 17.99 5.40 5.26
C LEU A 68 19.39 5.23 4.68
N ILE A 69 19.52 5.25 3.35
CA ILE A 69 20.81 5.09 2.66
C ILE A 69 21.77 6.19 3.07
N ASP A 70 21.33 7.45 2.97
CA ASP A 70 22.18 8.62 3.26
C ASP A 70 22.57 8.67 4.75
N ARG A 71 21.61 8.45 5.66
CA ARG A 71 21.87 8.52 7.12
C ARG A 71 22.81 7.42 7.62
N ASN A 72 22.72 6.22 7.02
CA ASN A 72 23.55 5.08 7.43
C ASN A 72 24.79 4.89 6.55
N GLY A 73 25.02 5.76 5.56
CA GLY A 73 26.16 5.63 4.65
C GLY A 73 26.18 4.31 3.88
N LEU A 74 25.01 3.75 3.56
CA LEU A 74 24.92 2.45 2.91
C LEU A 74 25.47 2.51 1.49
N ASN A 75 26.25 1.49 1.12
CA ASN A 75 26.54 1.27 -0.29
C ASN A 75 25.36 0.55 -0.95
N PRO A 76 24.70 1.14 -1.95
CA PRO A 76 23.57 0.53 -2.63
C PRO A 76 23.86 -0.88 -3.18
N LYS A 77 25.09 -1.18 -3.56
CA LYS A 77 25.50 -2.51 -4.07
C LYS A 77 25.37 -3.63 -3.02
N ASN A 78 25.35 -3.27 -1.73
CA ASN A 78 25.19 -4.21 -0.63
C ASN A 78 23.73 -4.44 -0.23
N ILE A 79 22.79 -3.68 -0.81
CA ILE A 79 21.37 -3.84 -0.56
C ILE A 79 20.86 -4.94 -1.49
N GLY A 80 20.60 -6.12 -0.95
CA GLY A 80 20.21 -7.28 -1.74
C GLY A 80 18.70 -7.48 -1.85
N ARG A 81 17.90 -6.74 -1.06
CA ARG A 81 16.44 -6.88 -1.07
C ARG A 81 15.75 -5.57 -0.71
N MET A 82 14.71 -5.21 -1.49
CA MET A 82 13.75 -4.16 -1.17
C MET A 82 12.33 -4.66 -1.45
N TYR A 83 11.58 -5.00 -0.40
CA TYR A 83 10.20 -5.45 -0.51
C TYR A 83 9.25 -4.36 -0.04
N LEU A 84 8.23 -4.09 -0.85
CA LEU A 84 7.24 -3.04 -0.61
C LEU A 84 5.92 -3.66 -0.14
N GLY A 85 5.43 -3.25 1.02
CA GLY A 85 4.04 -3.46 1.44
C GLY A 85 3.19 -2.28 0.99
N THR A 86 2.16 -2.52 0.16
CA THR A 86 1.27 -1.48 -0.34
C THR A 86 -0.09 -2.01 -0.77
N GLU A 87 -1.14 -1.23 -0.58
CA GLU A 87 -2.45 -1.41 -1.22
C GLU A 87 -2.69 -0.42 -2.37
N SER A 88 -1.72 0.45 -2.63
CA SER A 88 -1.78 1.55 -3.61
C SER A 88 -0.72 1.37 -4.71
N ALA A 89 -0.52 0.12 -5.19
CA ALA A 89 0.43 -0.19 -6.25
C ALA A 89 0.17 0.65 -7.51
N LEU A 90 1.24 1.08 -8.17
CA LEU A 90 1.16 1.87 -9.41
C LEU A 90 0.85 1.00 -10.64
N ASP A 91 1.21 -0.28 -10.59
CA ASP A 91 1.12 -1.20 -11.71
C ASP A 91 0.37 -2.48 -11.28
N GLY A 92 -0.40 -3.06 -12.19
CA GLY A 92 -1.14 -4.29 -11.94
C GLY A 92 -0.35 -5.58 -12.19
N ALA A 93 0.85 -5.49 -12.75
CA ALA A 93 1.66 -6.62 -13.17
C ALA A 93 3.12 -6.55 -12.72
N LYS A 94 3.70 -5.35 -12.70
CA LYS A 94 5.08 -5.10 -12.31
C LYS A 94 5.15 -4.51 -10.90
N PRO A 95 6.07 -4.94 -10.02
CA PRO A 95 6.19 -4.37 -8.69
C PRO A 95 6.45 -2.86 -8.71
N THR A 96 5.71 -2.11 -7.91
CA THR A 96 5.95 -0.67 -7.68
C THR A 96 7.37 -0.42 -7.15
N ALA A 97 7.92 -1.37 -6.40
CA ALA A 97 9.31 -1.34 -5.94
C ALA A 97 10.33 -1.21 -7.07
N THR A 98 10.03 -1.65 -8.30
CA THR A 98 10.92 -1.45 -9.45
C THR A 98 11.06 0.02 -9.86
N TYR A 99 10.01 0.82 -9.71
CA TYR A 99 10.05 2.27 -9.93
C TYR A 99 10.86 2.97 -8.84
N ILE A 100 10.77 2.48 -7.59
CA ILE A 100 11.61 2.96 -6.48
C ILE A 100 13.08 2.73 -6.80
N VAL A 101 13.45 1.51 -7.21
CA VAL A 101 14.84 1.17 -7.58
C VAL A 101 15.34 2.02 -8.74
N ASP A 102 14.51 2.32 -9.74
CA ASP A 102 14.89 3.19 -10.84
C ASP A 102 15.24 4.61 -10.36
N MET A 103 14.39 5.23 -9.55
CA MET A 103 14.65 6.55 -8.96
C MET A 103 15.91 6.55 -8.09
N LEU A 104 16.13 5.51 -7.28
CA LEU A 104 17.32 5.37 -6.46
C LEU A 104 18.57 5.17 -7.31
N THR A 105 18.48 4.41 -8.40
CA THR A 105 19.58 4.24 -9.36
C THR A 105 19.96 5.57 -9.99
N GLN A 106 19.00 6.35 -10.45
CA GLN A 106 19.25 7.69 -10.97
C GLN A 106 19.95 8.59 -9.94
N ARG A 107 19.56 8.51 -8.67
CA ARG A 107 20.13 9.30 -7.57
C ARG A 107 21.56 8.91 -7.23
N TYR A 108 21.88 7.61 -7.26
CA TYR A 108 23.15 7.08 -6.74
C TYR A 108 24.13 6.64 -7.81
N SER A 109 23.73 6.58 -9.10
CA SER A 109 24.56 6.07 -10.21
C SER A 109 25.85 6.84 -10.41
N GLU A 110 25.86 8.15 -10.21
CA GLU A 110 27.07 8.96 -10.34
C GLU A 110 28.17 8.50 -9.36
N ARG A 111 27.79 8.15 -8.14
CA ARG A 111 28.75 7.74 -7.09
C ARG A 111 29.06 6.25 -7.10
N TYR A 112 28.09 5.39 -7.45
CA TYR A 112 28.20 3.94 -7.28
C TYR A 112 28.10 3.15 -8.57
N GLY A 113 27.88 3.80 -9.72
CA GLY A 113 27.68 3.19 -11.03
C GLY A 113 26.21 2.92 -11.35
N ALA A 114 25.90 2.82 -12.63
CA ALA A 114 24.54 2.60 -13.13
C ALA A 114 23.96 1.23 -12.74
N ASP A 115 24.79 0.32 -12.26
CA ASP A 115 24.42 -1.02 -11.82
C ASP A 115 24.32 -1.18 -10.29
N CYS A 116 24.24 -0.06 -9.56
CA CYS A 116 24.33 -0.05 -8.09
C CYS A 116 23.25 -0.84 -7.37
N PHE A 117 22.11 -1.14 -8.00
CA PHE A 117 21.05 -1.99 -7.48
C PHE A 117 20.81 -3.27 -8.31
N ARG A 118 21.76 -3.67 -9.17
CA ARG A 118 21.60 -4.83 -10.08
C ARG A 118 21.21 -6.12 -9.35
N ASN A 119 21.75 -6.34 -8.16
CA ASN A 119 21.55 -7.55 -7.39
C ASN A 119 20.47 -7.40 -6.31
N CYS A 120 19.65 -6.35 -6.36
CA CYS A 120 18.58 -6.10 -5.42
C CYS A 120 17.29 -6.79 -5.89
N ASP A 121 16.81 -7.75 -5.13
CA ASP A 121 15.51 -8.41 -5.34
C ASP A 121 14.37 -7.49 -4.89
N VAL A 122 13.32 -7.34 -5.72
CA VAL A 122 12.22 -6.42 -5.47
C VAL A 122 10.85 -7.07 -5.73
N VAL A 123 9.94 -6.92 -4.76
CA VAL A 123 8.57 -7.46 -4.81
C VAL A 123 7.62 -6.51 -4.11
N ASP A 124 6.39 -6.39 -4.59
CA ASP A 124 5.28 -5.79 -3.86
C ASP A 124 4.47 -6.88 -3.14
N MET A 125 4.10 -6.63 -1.89
CA MET A 125 3.22 -7.47 -1.09
C MET A 125 1.96 -6.69 -0.73
N THR A 126 0.80 -7.25 -1.06
CA THR A 126 -0.49 -6.61 -0.83
C THR A 126 -1.26 -7.35 0.24
N PHE A 127 -1.44 -6.71 1.38
CA PHE A 127 -2.36 -7.13 2.42
C PHE A 127 -2.85 -5.88 3.18
N ALA A 128 -3.70 -5.08 2.53
CA ALA A 128 -4.17 -3.81 3.08
C ALA A 128 -3.02 -3.03 3.76
N CYS A 129 -3.24 -2.47 4.95
CA CYS A 129 -2.24 -1.69 5.69
C CYS A 129 -1.08 -2.52 6.28
N ILE A 130 -1.14 -3.85 6.25
CA ILE A 130 -0.16 -4.74 6.91
C ILE A 130 0.76 -5.51 5.95
N GLY A 131 0.69 -5.28 4.64
CA GLY A 131 1.55 -5.96 3.66
C GLY A 131 3.05 -5.82 3.96
N ALA A 132 3.46 -4.73 4.61
CA ALA A 132 4.84 -4.55 5.04
C ALA A 132 5.26 -5.49 6.19
N VAL A 133 4.34 -6.04 6.96
CA VAL A 133 4.66 -7.05 7.99
C VAL A 133 5.10 -8.33 7.33
N ASP A 134 4.40 -8.80 6.29
CA ASP A 134 4.81 -9.98 5.53
C ASP A 134 6.13 -9.74 4.78
N ALA A 135 6.32 -8.55 4.22
CA ALA A 135 7.59 -8.12 3.62
C ALA A 135 8.74 -8.16 4.64
N MET A 136 8.47 -7.76 5.89
CA MET A 136 9.44 -7.78 6.98
C MET A 136 9.79 -9.21 7.38
N HIS A 137 8.82 -10.10 7.58
CA HIS A 137 9.07 -11.50 7.90
C HIS A 137 9.94 -12.17 6.83
N ASN A 138 9.58 -12.02 5.57
CA ASN A 138 10.36 -12.56 4.46
C ASN A 138 11.79 -11.99 4.40
N THR A 139 11.96 -10.73 4.77
CA THR A 139 13.28 -10.08 4.76
C THR A 139 14.12 -10.50 5.96
N LEU A 140 13.52 -10.65 7.14
CA LEU A 140 14.18 -11.19 8.34
C LEU A 140 14.72 -12.60 8.09
N ASP A 141 13.90 -13.52 7.54
CA ASP A 141 14.30 -14.89 7.21
C ASP A 141 15.45 -14.92 6.20
N TRP A 142 15.44 -14.01 5.24
CA TRP A 142 16.50 -13.91 4.24
C TRP A 142 17.79 -13.37 4.87
N VAL A 143 17.72 -12.36 5.73
CA VAL A 143 18.85 -11.78 6.45
C VAL A 143 19.41 -12.77 7.49
N ALA A 144 18.56 -13.57 8.12
CA ALA A 144 18.99 -14.61 9.07
C ALA A 144 19.94 -15.66 8.44
N ARG A 145 19.89 -15.81 7.12
CA ARG A 145 20.82 -16.68 6.36
C ARG A 145 22.16 -16.02 6.03
N SER A 146 22.40 -14.78 6.50
CA SER A 146 23.69 -14.13 6.32
C SER A 146 24.80 -14.87 7.04
N THR A 147 26.00 -14.83 6.47
CA THR A 147 27.24 -15.26 7.09
C THR A 147 28.13 -14.04 7.37
N ASP A 148 29.25 -14.23 8.03
CA ASP A 148 30.22 -13.16 8.26
C ASP A 148 30.91 -12.71 6.97
N GLU A 149 30.96 -13.58 5.97
CA GLU A 149 31.52 -13.32 4.64
C GLU A 149 30.45 -12.75 3.66
N ASP A 150 29.16 -13.03 3.89
CA ASP A 150 28.02 -12.60 3.06
C ASP A 150 27.00 -11.88 3.95
N GLU A 151 27.31 -10.63 4.33
CA GLU A 151 26.37 -9.78 5.07
C GLU A 151 25.20 -9.36 4.15
N ARG A 152 24.00 -9.76 4.50
CA ARG A 152 22.78 -9.41 3.78
C ARG A 152 22.10 -8.20 4.41
N ILE A 153 21.85 -7.19 3.61
CA ILE A 153 21.12 -5.98 3.99
C ILE A 153 19.80 -5.96 3.23
N GLY A 154 18.70 -5.91 3.97
CA GLY A 154 17.36 -5.78 3.42
C GLY A 154 16.69 -4.47 3.81
N ILE A 155 15.86 -3.94 2.94
CA ILE A 155 15.00 -2.79 3.22
C ILE A 155 13.56 -3.22 2.99
N VAL A 156 12.72 -3.03 4.00
CA VAL A 156 11.27 -3.16 3.90
C VAL A 156 10.68 -1.77 3.72
N ILE A 157 9.90 -1.60 2.67
CA ILE A 157 9.25 -0.33 2.35
C ILE A 157 7.76 -0.48 2.66
N PHE A 158 7.16 0.52 3.25
CA PHE A 158 5.72 0.67 3.34
C PHE A 158 5.34 2.04 2.79
N SER A 159 4.42 2.07 1.84
CA SER A 159 4.04 3.33 1.21
C SER A 159 2.66 3.21 0.63
N ASP A 160 1.78 4.14 1.00
CA ASP A 160 0.42 4.16 0.51
C ASP A 160 -0.09 5.58 0.23
N ASN A 161 -0.99 5.64 -0.74
CA ASN A 161 -1.84 6.77 -1.01
C ASN A 161 -3.29 6.26 -0.90
N ALA A 162 -3.77 6.17 0.34
CA ALA A 162 -5.09 5.65 0.63
C ALA A 162 -6.18 6.65 0.18
N LYS A 163 -7.07 6.20 -0.68
CA LYS A 163 -8.19 6.98 -1.22
C LYS A 163 -9.51 6.25 -1.00
N TYR A 164 -10.48 6.99 -0.51
CA TYR A 164 -11.86 6.52 -0.32
C TYR A 164 -12.84 7.44 -1.06
N ALA A 165 -14.05 6.97 -1.28
CA ALA A 165 -15.09 7.81 -1.85
C ALA A 165 -15.39 8.98 -0.92
N LEU A 166 -15.63 10.17 -1.49
CA LEU A 166 -16.04 11.36 -0.74
C LEU A 166 -17.32 11.05 0.06
N GLU A 167 -17.42 11.57 1.25
CA GLU A 167 -18.57 11.40 2.17
C GLU A 167 -18.80 9.91 2.59
N SER A 168 -17.82 9.04 2.34
CA SER A 168 -17.88 7.66 2.84
C SER A 168 -17.35 7.57 4.27
N ALA A 169 -17.75 6.50 4.97
CA ALA A 169 -17.26 6.22 6.31
C ALA A 169 -15.73 5.99 6.40
N GLY A 170 -15.06 5.80 5.27
CA GLY A 170 -13.60 5.65 5.19
C GLY A 170 -12.87 6.97 4.92
N GLU A 171 -13.55 8.05 4.50
CA GLU A 171 -12.89 9.26 4.02
C GLU A 171 -11.94 9.88 5.06
N TYR A 172 -12.33 9.94 6.33
CA TYR A 172 -11.50 10.52 7.39
C TYR A 172 -10.28 9.66 7.77
N THR A 173 -10.20 8.43 7.26
CA THR A 173 -9.05 7.53 7.48
C THR A 173 -8.07 7.51 6.31
N GLN A 174 -8.35 8.25 5.24
CA GLN A 174 -7.42 8.35 4.11
C GLN A 174 -6.20 9.19 4.47
N GLY A 175 -5.18 9.11 3.63
CA GLY A 175 -3.93 9.83 3.79
C GLY A 175 -2.86 9.26 2.87
N ALA A 176 -1.69 9.86 2.90
CA ALA A 176 -0.54 9.43 2.12
C ALA A 176 0.74 9.49 2.93
N GLY A 177 1.64 8.55 2.69
CA GLY A 177 2.93 8.51 3.34
C GLY A 177 3.74 7.29 2.94
N GLY A 178 5.02 7.33 3.23
CA GLY A 178 5.94 6.23 3.02
C GLY A 178 6.93 6.09 4.16
N GLY A 179 7.44 4.89 4.32
CA GLY A 179 8.52 4.61 5.24
C GLY A 179 9.38 3.46 4.76
N ALA A 180 10.54 3.34 5.36
CA ALA A 180 11.50 2.29 5.09
C ALA A 180 12.12 1.79 6.38
N ILE A 181 12.30 0.49 6.49
CA ILE A 181 12.88 -0.22 7.64
C ILE A 181 14.14 -0.92 7.16
N LEU A 182 15.26 -0.64 7.81
CA LEU A 182 16.53 -1.33 7.56
C LEU A 182 16.59 -2.61 8.39
N ILE A 183 16.75 -3.74 7.73
CA ILE A 183 16.85 -5.06 8.36
C ILE A 183 18.30 -5.57 8.22
N ARG A 184 18.90 -5.92 9.36
CA ARG A 184 20.28 -6.43 9.44
C ARG A 184 20.45 -7.47 10.54
N ARG A 185 21.60 -8.14 10.51
CA ARG A 185 22.14 -8.86 11.68
C ARG A 185 22.61 -7.84 12.72
N ASN A 186 22.50 -8.24 14.00
CA ASN A 186 22.90 -7.42 15.15
C ASN A 186 22.32 -6.00 15.09
N PRO A 187 20.99 -5.88 15.03
CA PRO A 187 20.29 -4.61 14.81
C PRO A 187 20.48 -3.66 16.00
N ARG A 188 20.51 -2.35 15.73
CA ARG A 188 20.67 -1.31 16.76
C ARG A 188 19.36 -0.96 17.47
N LEU A 189 18.20 -1.13 16.84
CA LEU A 189 16.92 -0.67 17.41
C LEU A 189 16.13 -1.79 18.07
N LEU A 190 15.88 -2.89 17.35
CA LEU A 190 15.00 -3.94 17.81
C LEU A 190 15.41 -5.30 17.24
N GLU A 191 15.71 -6.24 18.13
CA GLU A 191 15.82 -7.65 17.77
C GLU A 191 14.42 -8.25 17.61
N ILE A 192 14.22 -9.02 16.53
CA ILE A 192 12.99 -9.75 16.29
C ILE A 192 13.27 -11.23 16.41
N PRO A 193 12.64 -11.94 17.37
CA PRO A 193 12.84 -13.37 17.56
C PRO A 193 12.30 -14.17 16.38
N ASP A 194 12.80 -15.39 16.21
CA ASP A 194 12.40 -16.33 15.16
C ASP A 194 11.01 -16.94 15.37
N ILE A 195 10.44 -16.78 16.56
CA ILE A 195 9.10 -17.29 16.89
C ILE A 195 8.05 -16.24 16.56
N ILE A 196 7.29 -16.49 15.51
CA ILE A 196 6.20 -15.62 15.04
C ILE A 196 4.87 -16.35 15.20
N GLY A 197 3.93 -15.71 15.93
CA GLY A 197 2.57 -16.20 16.04
C GLY A 197 1.74 -15.83 14.80
N VAL A 198 1.03 -16.80 14.24
CA VAL A 198 0.12 -16.59 13.10
C VAL A 198 -1.29 -17.02 13.47
N SER A 199 -2.28 -16.18 13.15
CA SER A 199 -3.70 -16.53 13.25
C SER A 199 -4.43 -16.03 12.00
N THR A 200 -5.10 -16.93 11.30
CA THR A 200 -5.85 -16.61 10.09
C THR A 200 -7.32 -16.91 10.31
N THR A 201 -8.17 -15.89 10.16
CA THR A 201 -9.62 -16.03 10.18
C THR A 201 -10.20 -15.37 8.95
N PRO A 202 -10.92 -16.11 8.08
CA PRO A 202 -11.58 -15.51 6.93
C PRO A 202 -12.74 -14.63 7.38
N VAL A 203 -12.63 -13.33 7.13
CA VAL A 203 -13.69 -12.36 7.37
C VAL A 203 -14.07 -11.65 6.06
N HIS A 204 -15.33 -11.27 5.93
CA HIS A 204 -15.87 -10.63 4.74
C HIS A 204 -16.41 -9.22 5.06
N ASP A 205 -15.78 -8.53 5.99
CA ASP A 205 -16.19 -7.24 6.51
C ASP A 205 -15.53 -6.04 5.82
N PHE A 206 -14.44 -6.27 5.08
CA PHE A 206 -13.72 -5.25 4.33
C PHE A 206 -13.41 -5.71 2.91
N PHE A 207 -13.80 -4.91 1.91
CA PHE A 207 -13.57 -5.21 0.50
C PHE A 207 -13.27 -3.92 -0.28
N LYS A 208 -12.12 -3.89 -0.96
CA LYS A 208 -11.71 -2.78 -1.83
C LYS A 208 -11.54 -3.32 -3.27
N PRO A 209 -12.49 -3.08 -4.18
CA PRO A 209 -12.39 -3.57 -5.54
C PRO A 209 -11.28 -2.86 -6.31
N ARG A 210 -10.59 -3.58 -7.20
CA ARG A 210 -9.54 -3.00 -8.06
C ARG A 210 -10.07 -2.01 -9.10
N ARG A 211 -11.34 -2.18 -9.51
CA ARG A 211 -12.00 -1.28 -10.47
C ARG A 211 -13.41 -0.99 -9.99
N GLU A 212 -13.76 0.27 -10.00
CA GLU A 212 -15.10 0.74 -9.72
C GLU A 212 -15.64 1.45 -10.95
N VAL A 213 -16.79 1.01 -11.43
CA VAL A 213 -17.52 1.69 -12.49
C VAL A 213 -18.95 1.89 -12.01
N SER A 214 -19.41 3.13 -11.96
CA SER A 214 -20.78 3.39 -11.54
C SER A 214 -21.77 2.85 -12.59
N VAL A 215 -22.85 2.25 -12.13
CA VAL A 215 -23.95 1.80 -13.02
C VAL A 215 -24.45 2.96 -13.88
N LYS A 216 -24.49 4.17 -13.31
CA LYS A 216 -24.89 5.39 -14.04
C LYS A 216 -23.92 5.68 -15.19
N SER A 217 -22.60 5.58 -14.98
CA SER A 217 -21.60 5.76 -16.04
C SER A 217 -21.75 4.72 -17.14
N ILE A 218 -21.95 3.45 -16.78
CA ILE A 218 -22.15 2.37 -17.77
C ILE A 218 -23.37 2.68 -18.63
N ILE A 219 -24.52 3.01 -18.00
CA ILE A 219 -25.75 3.33 -18.72
C ILE A 219 -25.53 4.53 -19.64
N SER A 220 -24.92 5.60 -19.14
CA SER A 220 -24.63 6.80 -19.93
C SER A 220 -23.77 6.47 -21.15
N ASN A 221 -22.67 5.77 -20.97
CA ASN A 221 -21.75 5.41 -22.05
C ASN A 221 -22.43 4.53 -23.11
N VAL A 222 -23.20 3.51 -22.68
CA VAL A 222 -23.94 2.64 -23.61
C VAL A 222 -24.98 3.44 -24.41
N MET A 223 -25.70 4.36 -23.79
CA MET A 223 -26.67 5.22 -24.47
C MET A 223 -26.00 6.15 -25.48
N THR A 224 -24.85 6.74 -25.12
CA THR A 224 -24.08 7.59 -26.03
C THR A 224 -23.58 6.80 -27.25
N LEU A 225 -22.94 5.65 -27.02
CA LEU A 225 -22.45 4.78 -28.10
C LEU A 225 -23.57 4.30 -29.02
N ALA A 226 -24.74 3.96 -28.48
CA ALA A 226 -25.89 3.59 -29.27
C ALA A 226 -26.39 4.76 -30.16
N GLN A 227 -26.45 5.96 -29.62
CA GLN A 227 -26.83 7.17 -30.34
C GLN A 227 -25.83 7.49 -31.46
N GLU A 228 -24.53 7.40 -31.20
CA GLU A 228 -23.48 7.59 -32.21
C GLU A 228 -23.56 6.53 -33.33
N ALA A 229 -23.97 5.31 -33.00
CA ALA A 229 -24.21 4.24 -33.97
C ALA A 229 -25.57 4.34 -34.68
N GLY A 230 -26.36 5.37 -34.46
CA GLY A 230 -27.68 5.52 -35.00
C GLY A 230 -28.72 4.52 -34.47
N GLN A 231 -28.47 3.89 -33.33
CA GLN A 231 -29.32 2.90 -32.70
C GLN A 231 -30.06 3.49 -31.50
N SER A 232 -31.29 3.03 -31.29
CA SER A 232 -32.08 3.39 -30.10
C SER A 232 -32.18 2.21 -29.15
N ILE A 233 -31.56 2.33 -27.97
CA ILE A 233 -31.61 1.34 -26.91
C ILE A 233 -32.43 1.88 -25.73
N LYS A 234 -33.44 1.14 -25.28
CA LYS A 234 -34.22 1.54 -24.10
C LYS A 234 -33.35 1.37 -22.84
N LYS A 235 -33.28 2.44 -22.02
CA LYS A 235 -32.53 2.47 -20.74
C LYS A 235 -32.80 1.23 -19.86
N GLY A 236 -34.06 0.78 -19.75
CA GLY A 236 -34.44 -0.38 -18.96
C GLY A 236 -33.85 -1.73 -19.45
N ILE A 237 -33.46 -1.81 -20.74
CA ILE A 237 -32.74 -3.00 -21.27
C ILE A 237 -31.32 -2.99 -20.74
N VAL A 238 -30.63 -1.83 -20.80
CA VAL A 238 -29.26 -1.66 -20.29
C VAL A 238 -29.21 -1.94 -18.78
N GLU A 239 -30.17 -1.41 -18.02
CA GLU A 239 -30.28 -1.67 -16.58
C GLU A 239 -30.46 -3.17 -16.26
N ARG A 240 -31.24 -3.89 -17.07
CA ARG A 240 -31.45 -5.34 -16.91
C ARG A 240 -30.17 -6.12 -17.20
N MET A 241 -29.45 -5.77 -18.27
CA MET A 241 -28.18 -6.41 -18.62
C MET A 241 -27.13 -6.21 -17.51
N ILE A 242 -27.03 -5.02 -16.93
CA ILE A 242 -26.08 -4.71 -15.86
C ILE A 242 -26.36 -5.52 -14.60
N ARG A 243 -27.63 -5.84 -14.30
CA ARG A 243 -27.98 -6.68 -13.13
C ARG A 243 -27.43 -8.11 -13.19
N HIS A 244 -27.11 -8.61 -14.37
CA HIS A 244 -26.55 -9.96 -14.56
C HIS A 244 -25.02 -9.98 -14.63
N LEU A 245 -24.36 -8.81 -14.51
CA LEU A 245 -22.90 -8.78 -14.41
C LEU A 245 -22.47 -9.22 -13.01
N PRO A 246 -21.33 -9.95 -12.90
CA PRO A 246 -20.77 -10.34 -11.60
C PRO A 246 -20.59 -9.13 -10.69
N ALA A 247 -20.80 -9.29 -9.39
CA ALA A 247 -20.63 -8.23 -8.39
C ALA A 247 -19.21 -7.64 -8.40
N SER A 248 -18.21 -8.43 -8.78
CA SER A 248 -16.82 -7.98 -9.00
C SER A 248 -16.67 -7.01 -10.18
N THR A 249 -17.65 -6.95 -11.09
CA THR A 249 -17.61 -6.09 -12.29
C THR A 249 -18.39 -4.81 -12.08
N VAL A 250 -19.44 -4.85 -11.25
CA VAL A 250 -20.36 -3.72 -11.05
C VAL A 250 -20.56 -3.52 -9.55
N ARG A 251 -19.98 -2.45 -8.99
CA ARG A 251 -20.34 -2.01 -7.65
C ARG A 251 -21.65 -1.22 -7.72
N LYS A 252 -22.71 -1.74 -7.12
CA LYS A 252 -23.79 -0.88 -6.65
C LYS A 252 -23.22 -0.07 -5.49
N SER A 253 -23.50 1.22 -5.43
CA SER A 253 -23.18 2.07 -4.28
C SER A 253 -24.10 1.71 -3.10
N VAL A 254 -23.90 0.52 -2.53
CA VAL A 254 -24.67 -0.02 -1.42
C VAL A 254 -23.65 -0.51 -0.41
N SER A 255 -23.81 -0.12 0.85
CA SER A 255 -22.92 -0.58 1.91
C SER A 255 -22.88 -2.11 1.95
N TYR A 256 -21.74 -2.68 2.35
CA TYR A 256 -21.51 -4.12 2.48
C TYR A 256 -22.61 -4.87 3.26
N THR A 257 -23.25 -4.21 4.23
CA THR A 257 -24.39 -4.74 4.98
C THR A 257 -25.59 -5.11 4.10
N HIS A 258 -25.77 -4.46 2.94
CA HIS A 258 -26.87 -4.77 2.01
C HIS A 258 -26.56 -5.98 1.10
N LEU A 259 -25.29 -6.28 0.82
CA LEU A 259 -24.91 -7.47 0.06
C LEU A 259 -25.20 -8.75 0.85
N ARG A 260 -24.94 -8.77 2.16
CA ARG A 260 -25.28 -9.91 3.03
C ARG A 260 -26.78 -10.18 3.13
N ALA A 261 -27.61 -9.14 3.15
CA ALA A 261 -29.06 -9.31 3.22
C ALA A 261 -29.67 -9.95 1.98
N HIS A 262 -28.99 -9.89 0.83
CA HIS A 262 -29.43 -10.54 -0.41
C HIS A 262 -28.93 -11.98 -0.59
N GLU A 263 -27.79 -12.35 0.02
CA GLU A 263 -27.28 -13.72 -0.02
C GLU A 263 -28.02 -14.65 0.94
N THR A 264 -28.58 -14.12 2.05
CA THR A 264 -29.35 -14.90 3.01
C THR A 264 -30.84 -15.05 2.66
N ALA A 265 -31.33 -14.40 1.61
CA ALA A 265 -32.72 -14.49 1.15
C ALA A 265 -32.93 -15.44 -0.04
N SER A 266 -31.92 -16.22 -0.41
CA SER A 266 -31.94 -17.19 -1.51
C SER A 266 -31.66 -18.64 -1.08
N ASP A 267 -31.83 -18.98 0.22
CA ASP A 267 -31.91 -20.35 0.74
C ASP A 267 -33.35 -20.72 1.12
#